data_fdc4e5d088f296a224571b85f2928b2c
#
_entry.id   fdc4e5d088f296a224571b85f2928b2c
#
_cell.length_a   1.000
_cell.length_b   1.000
_cell.length_c   1.000
_cell.angle_alpha   90.00
_cell.angle_beta   90.00
_cell.angle_gamma   90.00
#
_symmetry.space_group_name_H-M   'P 1'
#
loop_
_entity.id
_entity.type
_entity.pdbx_description
1 polymer ?
#
loop_
_entity_poly.entity_id
_entity_poly.type
_entity_poly.pdbx_seq_one_letter_code
_entity_poly.pdbx_strand_id
1 'polypeptide(L)'
;RDTSRKIKSVFKAKGMSGKHLTGFVPYGYLWDEKRENWIVDGEAADVVRRIYAMTLEGYGPFQIASRLTSDKIEMPAVHMARHDEGLHKTRDIKDPCKWSTSTVVNILKRREYLGHTVNFKTRKHFKDKKSHYVDESEWTIFENTHEAIIDQETFDSVQRIRGNAKRYADGFGEAAPLTGLIYCADCGGKMYVHRTYNGKRTPQYTCSQYSKVPVGTRCPTQHRIAEKIVLSLVSDMLQAISDYAKSDRAAFIREVQEAQASQQDSDIKKKK
;
A
#
# COMPACT_ATOMS: atom_id res chain seq x y z
N ARG A 1 -11.48 -5.23 -39.88
CA ARG A 1 -12.37 -5.54 -38.71
C ARG A 1 -12.12 -6.92 -38.12
N ASP A 2 -11.91 -7.96 -38.92
CA ASP A 2 -11.76 -9.36 -38.46
C ASP A 2 -10.44 -9.60 -37.69
N THR A 3 -9.32 -9.05 -38.16
CA THR A 3 -8.03 -9.20 -37.50
C THR A 3 -8.07 -8.67 -36.06
N SER A 4 -8.69 -7.50 -35.83
CA SER A 4 -8.83 -6.93 -34.51
C SER A 4 -9.69 -7.78 -33.57
N ARG A 5 -10.75 -8.40 -34.08
CA ARG A 5 -11.61 -9.33 -33.33
C ARG A 5 -10.84 -10.60 -32.94
N LYS A 6 -10.11 -11.18 -33.91
CA LYS A 6 -9.26 -12.37 -33.68
C LYS A 6 -8.19 -12.09 -32.59
N ILE A 7 -7.47 -10.97 -32.70
CA ILE A 7 -6.48 -10.57 -31.70
C ILE A 7 -7.12 -10.43 -30.30
N LYS A 8 -8.26 -9.74 -30.20
CA LYS A 8 -8.99 -9.58 -28.92
C LYS A 8 -9.45 -10.92 -28.35
N SER A 9 -9.94 -11.83 -29.20
CA SER A 9 -10.36 -13.17 -28.79
C SER A 9 -9.19 -13.98 -28.23
N VAL A 10 -8.04 -13.99 -28.92
CA VAL A 10 -6.82 -14.68 -28.47
C VAL A 10 -6.31 -14.07 -27.15
N PHE A 11 -6.30 -12.74 -27.05
CA PHE A 11 -5.89 -12.06 -25.81
C PHE A 11 -6.81 -12.40 -24.64
N LYS A 12 -8.12 -12.43 -24.89
CA LYS A 12 -9.11 -12.83 -23.87
C LYS A 12 -8.92 -14.29 -23.47
N ALA A 13 -8.78 -15.20 -24.42
CA ALA A 13 -8.55 -16.63 -24.14
C ALA A 13 -7.27 -16.83 -23.32
N LYS A 14 -6.16 -16.20 -23.75
CA LYS A 14 -4.88 -16.24 -23.00
C LYS A 14 -5.03 -15.69 -21.58
N GLY A 15 -5.68 -14.54 -21.41
CA GLY A 15 -5.85 -13.93 -20.09
C GLY A 15 -6.77 -14.70 -19.15
N MET A 16 -7.78 -15.39 -19.70
CA MET A 16 -8.69 -16.25 -18.95
C MET A 16 -8.10 -17.63 -18.61
N SER A 17 -6.99 -18.01 -19.23
CA SER A 17 -6.26 -19.26 -18.91
C SER A 17 -5.17 -19.09 -17.82
N GLY A 18 -5.12 -17.95 -17.14
CA GLY A 18 -4.12 -17.69 -16.10
C GLY A 18 -2.73 -17.27 -16.61
N LYS A 19 -2.52 -17.25 -17.93
CA LYS A 19 -1.24 -16.82 -18.51
C LYS A 19 -1.10 -15.29 -18.41
N HIS A 20 0.15 -14.83 -18.21
CA HIS A 20 0.45 -13.41 -18.18
C HIS A 20 0.14 -12.74 -19.54
N LEU A 21 -0.59 -11.65 -19.51
CA LEU A 21 -0.90 -10.83 -20.70
C LEU A 21 0.16 -9.78 -20.99
N THR A 22 1.02 -9.47 -20.02
CA THR A 22 2.10 -8.50 -20.17
C THR A 22 3.35 -9.16 -20.77
N GLY A 23 4.06 -8.41 -21.61
CA GLY A 23 5.40 -8.80 -22.07
C GLY A 23 6.51 -8.38 -21.10
N PHE A 24 6.16 -7.66 -20.03
CA PHE A 24 7.12 -7.14 -19.06
C PHE A 24 6.83 -7.73 -17.68
N VAL A 25 7.89 -8.14 -16.99
CA VAL A 25 7.82 -8.61 -15.61
C VAL A 25 7.79 -7.43 -14.64
N PRO A 26 7.15 -7.55 -13.47
CA PRO A 26 7.33 -6.60 -12.39
C PRO A 26 8.77 -6.64 -11.85
N TYR A 27 9.28 -5.52 -11.38
CA TYR A 27 10.54 -5.47 -10.63
C TYR A 27 10.50 -6.45 -9.45
N GLY A 28 11.52 -7.27 -9.29
CA GLY A 28 11.55 -8.40 -8.34
C GLY A 28 11.37 -9.77 -9.00
N TYR A 29 11.01 -9.78 -10.30
CA TYR A 29 10.90 -11.00 -11.08
C TYR A 29 11.65 -10.90 -12.40
N LEU A 30 12.04 -12.06 -12.95
CA LEU A 30 12.56 -12.23 -14.29
C LEU A 30 11.70 -13.28 -15.03
N TRP A 31 11.81 -13.32 -16.35
CA TRP A 31 11.28 -14.44 -17.12
C TRP A 31 12.17 -15.67 -16.97
N ASP A 32 11.56 -16.85 -16.94
CA ASP A 32 12.30 -18.10 -17.16
C ASP A 32 12.86 -18.16 -18.60
N GLU A 33 13.75 -19.13 -18.88
CA GLU A 33 14.38 -19.28 -20.20
C GLU A 33 13.39 -19.39 -21.36
N LYS A 34 12.22 -19.99 -21.10
CA LYS A 34 11.14 -20.16 -22.09
C LYS A 34 10.20 -18.97 -22.18
N ARG A 35 10.35 -17.97 -21.29
CA ARG A 35 9.47 -16.80 -21.15
C ARG A 35 7.98 -17.18 -20.90
N GLU A 36 7.79 -18.25 -20.17
CA GLU A 36 6.43 -18.72 -19.81
C GLU A 36 6.05 -18.37 -18.37
N ASN A 37 7.03 -18.40 -17.45
CA ASN A 37 6.80 -18.17 -16.03
C ASN A 37 7.71 -17.07 -15.49
N TRP A 38 7.27 -16.47 -14.37
CA TRP A 38 8.07 -15.52 -13.62
C TRP A 38 8.85 -16.27 -12.54
N ILE A 39 10.15 -15.99 -12.46
CA ILE A 39 11.07 -16.47 -11.44
C ILE A 39 11.53 -15.29 -10.57
N VAL A 40 11.75 -15.53 -9.27
CA VAL A 40 12.19 -14.48 -8.35
C VAL A 40 13.61 -14.03 -8.69
N ASP A 41 13.78 -12.73 -8.86
CA ASP A 41 15.08 -12.07 -8.91
C ASP A 41 15.52 -11.71 -7.49
N GLY A 42 16.44 -12.43 -6.91
CA GLY A 42 16.83 -12.29 -5.51
C GLY A 42 17.24 -10.87 -5.13
N GLU A 43 18.08 -10.21 -5.95
CA GLU A 43 18.56 -8.84 -5.70
C GLU A 43 17.39 -7.85 -5.68
N ALA A 44 16.54 -7.89 -6.69
CA ALA A 44 15.39 -6.98 -6.78
C ALA A 44 14.29 -7.33 -5.77
N ALA A 45 14.07 -8.62 -5.48
CA ALA A 45 13.12 -9.07 -4.48
C ALA A 45 13.48 -8.59 -3.07
N ASP A 46 14.76 -8.56 -2.71
CA ASP A 46 15.20 -8.03 -1.42
C ASP A 46 14.93 -6.53 -1.29
N VAL A 47 15.06 -5.77 -2.37
CA VAL A 47 14.67 -4.37 -2.38
C VAL A 47 13.15 -4.22 -2.22
N VAL A 48 12.35 -5.07 -2.86
CA VAL A 48 10.88 -5.08 -2.68
C VAL A 48 10.53 -5.38 -1.23
N ARG A 49 11.09 -6.43 -0.62
CA ARG A 49 10.88 -6.77 0.81
C ARG A 49 11.26 -5.61 1.72
N ARG A 50 12.40 -4.95 1.45
CA ARG A 50 12.85 -3.78 2.19
C ARG A 50 11.86 -2.61 2.11
N ILE A 51 11.28 -2.34 0.95
CA ILE A 51 10.25 -1.29 0.77
C ILE A 51 9.02 -1.59 1.62
N TYR A 52 8.57 -2.84 1.67
CA TYR A 52 7.45 -3.26 2.52
C TYR A 52 7.79 -3.14 4.00
N ALA A 53 8.97 -3.60 4.43
CA ALA A 53 9.44 -3.49 5.82
C ALA A 53 9.48 -2.02 6.28
N MET A 54 10.09 -1.13 5.50
CA MET A 54 10.12 0.32 5.82
C MET A 54 8.70 0.91 5.91
N THR A 55 7.75 0.41 5.10
CA THR A 55 6.36 0.88 5.21
C THR A 55 5.71 0.43 6.51
N LEU A 56 5.98 -0.80 6.99
CA LEU A 56 5.53 -1.29 8.29
C LEU A 56 6.17 -0.50 9.45
N GLU A 57 7.43 -0.07 9.31
CA GLU A 57 8.13 0.82 10.24
C GLU A 57 7.56 2.26 10.25
N GLY A 58 6.61 2.57 9.36
CA GLY A 58 5.94 3.88 9.31
C GLY A 58 6.54 4.89 8.34
N TYR A 59 7.54 4.51 7.53
CA TYR A 59 8.07 5.43 6.51
C TYR A 59 7.08 5.63 5.37
N GLY A 60 6.88 6.89 4.98
CA GLY A 60 6.09 7.24 3.81
C GLY A 60 6.84 6.99 2.49
N PRO A 61 6.12 6.86 1.35
CA PRO A 61 6.76 6.55 0.06
C PRO A 61 7.84 7.54 -0.37
N PHE A 62 7.75 8.80 0.03
CA PHE A 62 8.79 9.81 -0.24
C PHE A 62 10.06 9.52 0.57
N GLN A 63 9.92 9.22 1.85
CA GLN A 63 11.06 8.90 2.73
C GLN A 63 11.75 7.62 2.28
N ILE A 64 10.98 6.60 1.87
CA ILE A 64 11.50 5.35 1.32
C ILE A 64 12.31 5.63 0.04
N ALA A 65 11.74 6.39 -0.91
CA ALA A 65 12.43 6.75 -2.16
C ALA A 65 13.72 7.53 -1.88
N SER A 66 13.69 8.48 -0.94
CA SER A 66 14.87 9.25 -0.52
C SER A 66 15.95 8.35 0.06
N ARG A 67 15.57 7.39 0.92
CA ARG A 67 16.51 6.46 1.56
C ARG A 67 17.15 5.51 0.56
N LEU A 68 16.36 4.93 -0.34
CA LEU A 68 16.89 4.08 -1.43
C LEU A 68 17.85 4.85 -2.34
N THR A 69 17.56 6.12 -2.63
CA THR A 69 18.44 7.00 -3.39
C THR A 69 19.75 7.27 -2.63
N SER A 70 19.68 7.58 -1.33
CA SER A 70 20.86 7.81 -0.50
C SER A 70 21.73 6.57 -0.37
N ASP A 71 21.13 5.40 -0.29
CA ASP A 71 21.80 4.11 -0.21
C ASP A 71 22.34 3.63 -1.58
N LYS A 72 22.19 4.47 -2.64
CA LYS A 72 22.64 4.20 -4.01
C LYS A 72 22.12 2.88 -4.61
N ILE A 73 20.90 2.51 -4.24
CA ILE A 73 20.23 1.34 -4.81
C ILE A 73 19.73 1.70 -6.20
N GLU A 74 20.06 0.87 -7.20
CA GLU A 74 19.60 1.10 -8.56
C GLU A 74 18.07 1.08 -8.67
N MET A 75 17.53 2.04 -9.43
CA MET A 75 16.09 2.08 -9.68
C MET A 75 15.64 0.92 -10.58
N PRO A 76 14.37 0.48 -10.50
CA PRO A 76 13.87 -0.66 -11.26
C PRO A 76 14.17 -0.63 -12.76
N ALA A 77 14.11 0.54 -13.39
CA ALA A 77 14.36 0.66 -14.84
C ALA A 77 15.80 0.35 -15.22
N VAL A 78 16.78 0.68 -14.37
CA VAL A 78 18.20 0.40 -14.59
C VAL A 78 18.49 -1.06 -14.33
N HIS A 79 18.03 -1.60 -13.20
CA HIS A 79 18.19 -2.99 -12.83
C HIS A 79 17.61 -3.93 -13.91
N MET A 80 16.38 -3.67 -14.35
CA MET A 80 15.74 -4.48 -15.40
C MET A 80 16.43 -4.37 -16.75
N ALA A 81 17.01 -3.21 -17.08
CA ALA A 81 17.76 -3.02 -18.31
C ALA A 81 19.04 -3.89 -18.35
N ARG A 82 19.68 -4.15 -17.20
CA ARG A 82 20.83 -5.09 -17.10
C ARG A 82 20.47 -6.52 -17.51
N HIS A 83 19.21 -6.90 -17.30
CA HIS A 83 18.66 -8.21 -17.66
C HIS A 83 17.95 -8.22 -19.04
N ASP A 84 18.19 -7.20 -19.87
CA ASP A 84 17.49 -6.99 -21.17
C ASP A 84 15.97 -6.97 -21.03
N GLU A 85 15.47 -6.56 -19.88
CA GLU A 85 14.04 -6.45 -19.56
C GLU A 85 13.59 -5.00 -19.37
N GLY A 86 12.27 -4.77 -19.38
CA GLY A 86 11.67 -3.47 -19.12
C GLY A 86 11.49 -2.57 -20.34
N LEU A 87 10.60 -1.60 -20.18
CA LEU A 87 10.23 -0.61 -21.21
C LEU A 87 11.33 0.39 -21.54
N HIS A 88 12.29 0.56 -20.66
CA HIS A 88 13.28 1.64 -20.73
C HIS A 88 14.70 1.13 -20.92
N LYS A 89 14.87 -0.11 -21.37
CA LYS A 89 16.19 -0.75 -21.54
C LYS A 89 17.15 0.00 -22.47
N THR A 90 16.60 0.74 -23.43
CA THR A 90 17.40 1.56 -24.37
C THR A 90 17.56 3.02 -23.98
N ARG A 91 16.97 3.42 -22.82
CA ARG A 91 16.97 4.81 -22.39
C ARG A 91 18.25 5.12 -21.62
N ASP A 92 18.93 6.20 -22.00
CA ASP A 92 20.01 6.75 -21.19
C ASP A 92 19.45 7.38 -19.92
N ILE A 93 19.82 6.83 -18.75
CA ILE A 93 19.36 7.28 -17.43
C ILE A 93 20.53 7.94 -16.72
N LYS A 94 20.49 9.27 -16.63
CA LYS A 94 21.56 10.07 -16.00
C LYS A 94 21.80 9.73 -14.54
N ASP A 95 20.73 9.46 -13.77
CA ASP A 95 20.78 9.19 -12.33
C ASP A 95 20.24 7.78 -12.05
N PRO A 96 21.05 6.71 -12.12
CA PRO A 96 20.60 5.32 -12.03
C PRO A 96 19.99 4.95 -10.67
N CYS A 97 20.33 5.66 -9.61
CA CYS A 97 19.86 5.39 -8.24
C CYS A 97 18.76 6.37 -7.78
N LYS A 98 18.24 7.24 -8.65
CA LYS A 98 17.23 8.22 -8.28
C LYS A 98 15.82 7.62 -8.25
N TRP A 99 15.41 7.15 -7.09
CA TRP A 99 14.07 6.63 -6.88
C TRP A 99 13.00 7.72 -6.88
N SER A 100 11.85 7.42 -7.45
CA SER A 100 10.68 8.29 -7.38
C SER A 100 9.64 7.76 -6.39
N THR A 101 8.92 8.67 -5.75
CA THR A 101 7.78 8.33 -4.88
C THR A 101 6.75 7.48 -5.62
N SER A 102 6.49 7.78 -6.89
CA SER A 102 5.54 7.02 -7.71
C SER A 102 5.99 5.58 -7.95
N THR A 103 7.29 5.33 -8.12
CA THR A 103 7.83 3.97 -8.25
C THR A 103 7.56 3.16 -6.98
N VAL A 104 7.86 3.72 -5.79
CA VAL A 104 7.58 3.08 -4.51
C VAL A 104 6.08 2.80 -4.34
N VAL A 105 5.22 3.79 -4.63
CA VAL A 105 3.76 3.61 -4.57
C VAL A 105 3.27 2.50 -5.50
N ASN A 106 3.82 2.40 -6.71
CA ASN A 106 3.46 1.36 -7.66
C ASN A 106 3.91 -0.04 -7.20
N ILE A 107 5.10 -0.15 -6.59
CA ILE A 107 5.57 -1.40 -5.97
C ILE A 107 4.59 -1.83 -4.86
N LEU A 108 4.28 -0.95 -3.92
CA LEU A 108 3.39 -1.25 -2.79
C LEU A 108 1.95 -1.62 -3.18
N LYS A 109 1.51 -1.32 -4.40
CA LYS A 109 0.15 -1.64 -4.88
C LYS A 109 0.03 -2.99 -5.60
N ARG A 110 1.15 -3.59 -5.98
CA ARG A 110 1.15 -4.74 -6.88
C ARG A 110 0.79 -6.03 -6.16
N ARG A 111 -0.38 -6.58 -6.46
CA ARG A 111 -0.81 -7.90 -5.99
C ARG A 111 0.00 -9.04 -6.57
N GLU A 112 0.73 -8.79 -7.66
CA GLU A 112 1.63 -9.76 -8.27
C GLU A 112 2.73 -10.24 -7.30
N TYR A 113 3.10 -9.43 -6.31
CA TYR A 113 4.06 -9.85 -5.27
C TYR A 113 3.55 -10.93 -4.31
N LEU A 114 2.23 -11.18 -4.31
CA LEU A 114 1.60 -12.31 -3.61
C LEU A 114 1.68 -13.63 -4.39
N GLY A 115 2.37 -13.65 -5.53
CA GLY A 115 2.40 -14.81 -6.41
C GLY A 115 1.19 -14.92 -7.34
N HIS A 116 0.42 -13.85 -7.52
CA HIS A 116 -0.83 -13.85 -8.29
C HIS A 116 -0.64 -13.26 -9.69
N THR A 117 -1.23 -13.89 -10.69
CA THR A 117 -1.38 -13.27 -12.02
C THR A 117 -2.63 -12.39 -12.02
N VAL A 118 -2.46 -11.10 -12.29
CA VAL A 118 -3.57 -10.14 -12.35
C VAL A 118 -3.73 -9.62 -13.77
N ASN A 119 -4.80 -10.04 -14.42
CA ASN A 119 -5.12 -9.72 -15.81
C ASN A 119 -6.28 -8.72 -15.91
N PHE A 120 -6.42 -8.08 -17.07
CA PHE A 120 -7.51 -7.15 -17.43
C PHE A 120 -7.62 -5.91 -16.53
N LYS A 121 -6.52 -5.45 -15.94
CA LYS A 121 -6.48 -4.23 -15.13
C LYS A 121 -6.82 -2.95 -15.89
N THR A 122 -6.70 -2.98 -17.20
CA THR A 122 -6.97 -1.81 -18.05
C THR A 122 -7.88 -2.17 -19.21
N ARG A 123 -8.70 -1.20 -19.62
CA ARG A 123 -9.55 -1.28 -20.82
C ARG A 123 -9.27 -0.09 -21.72
N LYS A 124 -9.26 -0.32 -23.03
CA LYS A 124 -9.16 0.74 -24.04
C LYS A 124 -10.29 0.58 -25.06
N HIS A 125 -11.16 1.58 -25.15
CA HIS A 125 -12.14 1.66 -26.22
C HIS A 125 -11.44 2.18 -27.49
N PHE A 126 -11.96 1.84 -28.68
CA PHE A 126 -11.34 2.21 -29.96
C PHE A 126 -11.23 3.74 -30.18
N LYS A 127 -12.13 4.51 -29.56
CA LYS A 127 -12.12 5.99 -29.59
C LYS A 127 -11.15 6.61 -28.56
N ASP A 128 -10.68 5.84 -27.60
CA ASP A 128 -9.83 6.38 -26.52
C ASP A 128 -8.39 6.54 -27.00
N LYS A 129 -7.80 7.68 -26.68
CA LYS A 129 -6.37 7.91 -26.93
C LYS A 129 -5.50 7.06 -26.01
N LYS A 130 -5.95 6.83 -24.75
CA LYS A 130 -5.23 6.09 -23.70
C LYS A 130 -6.09 4.97 -23.13
N SER A 131 -5.44 3.94 -22.56
CA SER A 131 -6.11 2.94 -21.75
C SER A 131 -6.47 3.50 -20.38
N HIS A 132 -7.59 3.06 -19.82
CA HIS A 132 -8.08 3.43 -18.49
C HIS A 132 -8.03 2.23 -17.57
N TYR A 133 -7.65 2.43 -16.31
CA TYR A 133 -7.80 1.40 -15.29
C TYR A 133 -9.28 1.16 -15.03
N VAL A 134 -9.66 -0.11 -14.91
CA VAL A 134 -10.98 -0.53 -14.47
C VAL A 134 -10.98 -0.76 -12.97
N ASP A 135 -12.17 -0.86 -12.36
CA ASP A 135 -12.30 -1.18 -10.95
C ASP A 135 -11.65 -2.53 -10.61
N GLU A 136 -11.13 -2.67 -9.40
CA GLU A 136 -10.45 -3.90 -8.97
C GLU A 136 -11.39 -5.12 -8.99
N SER A 137 -12.69 -4.92 -8.82
CA SER A 137 -13.71 -5.98 -8.92
C SER A 137 -13.86 -6.58 -10.33
N GLU A 138 -13.40 -5.87 -11.37
CA GLU A 138 -13.39 -6.34 -12.74
C GLU A 138 -12.09 -7.07 -13.14
N TRP A 139 -11.09 -7.08 -12.24
CA TRP A 139 -9.83 -7.75 -12.52
C TRP A 139 -10.01 -9.27 -12.49
N THR A 140 -9.28 -9.96 -13.34
CA THR A 140 -9.21 -11.42 -13.27
C THR A 140 -7.91 -11.81 -12.59
N ILE A 141 -8.04 -12.41 -11.40
CA ILE A 141 -6.91 -12.79 -10.55
C ILE A 141 -6.82 -14.30 -10.52
N PHE A 142 -5.63 -14.83 -10.79
CA PHE A 142 -5.28 -16.23 -10.63
C PHE A 142 -4.26 -16.31 -9.50
N GLU A 143 -4.60 -17.02 -8.45
CA GLU A 143 -3.77 -17.12 -7.26
C GLU A 143 -2.66 -18.17 -7.44
N ASN A 144 -1.52 -17.92 -6.77
CA ASN A 144 -0.39 -18.85 -6.67
C ASN A 144 0.13 -19.37 -8.02
N THR A 145 0.27 -18.48 -8.99
CA THR A 145 0.78 -18.80 -10.33
C THR A 145 2.29 -18.72 -10.43
N HIS A 146 2.95 -18.09 -9.47
CA HIS A 146 4.41 -17.96 -9.36
C HIS A 146 4.80 -17.78 -7.90
N GLU A 147 6.09 -17.85 -7.58
CA GLU A 147 6.60 -17.68 -6.23
C GLU A 147 6.31 -16.27 -5.69
N ALA A 148 5.77 -16.20 -4.47
CA ALA A 148 5.48 -14.94 -3.80
C ALA A 148 6.74 -14.29 -3.22
N ILE A 149 6.90 -12.98 -3.39
CA ILE A 149 7.96 -12.20 -2.74
C ILE A 149 7.50 -11.70 -1.37
N ILE A 150 6.20 -11.40 -1.24
CA ILE A 150 5.55 -10.84 -0.04
C ILE A 150 4.40 -11.77 0.34
N ASP A 151 4.27 -12.06 1.63
CA ASP A 151 3.14 -12.81 2.17
C ASP A 151 1.87 -11.94 2.27
N GLN A 152 0.71 -12.60 2.37
CA GLN A 152 -0.60 -11.94 2.40
C GLN A 152 -0.76 -11.00 3.61
N GLU A 153 -0.28 -11.41 4.78
CA GLU A 153 -0.41 -10.62 6.02
C GLU A 153 0.37 -9.31 5.93
N THR A 154 1.61 -9.38 5.46
CA THR A 154 2.47 -8.21 5.20
C THR A 154 1.83 -7.28 4.16
N PHE A 155 1.32 -7.83 3.07
CA PHE A 155 0.65 -7.04 2.03
C PHE A 155 -0.57 -6.29 2.59
N ASP A 156 -1.47 -7.00 3.27
CA ASP A 156 -2.70 -6.42 3.83
C ASP A 156 -2.41 -5.37 4.89
N SER A 157 -1.40 -5.59 5.73
CA SER A 157 -0.94 -4.62 6.73
C SER A 157 -0.44 -3.34 6.08
N VAL A 158 0.35 -3.46 5.01
CA VAL A 158 0.81 -2.31 4.23
C VAL A 158 -0.36 -1.58 3.54
N GLN A 159 -1.36 -2.29 2.97
CA GLN A 159 -2.53 -1.63 2.39
C GLN A 159 -3.35 -0.87 3.45
N ARG A 160 -3.52 -1.42 4.65
CA ARG A 160 -4.19 -0.73 5.78
C ARG A 160 -3.46 0.55 6.16
N ILE A 161 -2.14 0.51 6.34
CA ILE A 161 -1.31 1.69 6.64
C ILE A 161 -1.50 2.74 5.55
N ARG A 162 -1.37 2.37 4.28
CA ARG A 162 -1.50 3.27 3.14
C ARG A 162 -2.90 3.87 2.97
N GLY A 163 -3.95 3.10 3.28
CA GLY A 163 -5.33 3.58 3.29
C GLY A 163 -5.57 4.65 4.36
N ASN A 164 -4.81 4.58 5.45
CA ASN A 164 -4.92 5.52 6.57
C ASN A 164 -3.95 6.71 6.48
N ALA A 165 -2.85 6.58 5.74
CA ALA A 165 -1.87 7.65 5.61
C ALA A 165 -2.43 8.84 4.81
N LYS A 166 -2.27 10.04 5.35
CA LYS A 166 -2.52 11.29 4.63
C LYS A 166 -1.25 11.78 3.95
N ARG A 167 -1.43 12.42 2.78
CA ARG A 167 -0.37 13.24 2.18
C ARG A 167 -0.23 14.52 3.01
N TYR A 168 0.98 14.79 3.48
CA TYR A 168 1.37 16.09 4.01
C TYR A 168 1.91 16.94 2.87
N ALA A 169 1.59 18.23 2.89
CA ALA A 169 2.24 19.18 1.99
C ALA A 169 3.72 19.30 2.37
N ASP A 170 4.58 19.53 1.38
CA ASP A 170 6.00 19.79 1.61
C ASP A 170 6.19 20.92 2.61
N GLY A 171 7.13 20.77 3.54
CA GLY A 171 7.42 21.74 4.58
C GLY A 171 6.73 21.53 5.94
N PHE A 172 5.83 20.55 6.08
CA PHE A 172 5.19 20.25 7.37
C PHE A 172 5.95 19.25 8.27
N GLY A 173 7.10 18.76 7.83
CA GLY A 173 7.93 17.81 8.60
C GLY A 173 7.28 16.42 8.69
N GLU A 174 7.64 15.66 9.74
CA GLU A 174 7.16 14.29 9.95
C GLU A 174 5.66 14.24 10.28
N ALA A 175 5.01 13.14 9.88
CA ALA A 175 3.64 12.86 10.28
C ALA A 175 3.56 12.69 11.80
N ALA A 176 2.46 13.15 12.40
CA ALA A 176 2.21 12.85 13.81
C ALA A 176 1.99 11.35 14.00
N PRO A 177 2.49 10.73 15.10
CA PRO A 177 2.54 9.27 15.28
C PRO A 177 1.21 8.55 15.07
N LEU A 178 0.10 9.18 15.46
CA LEU A 178 -1.24 8.59 15.35
C LEU A 178 -2.06 9.14 14.18
N THR A 179 -1.40 9.70 13.16
CA THR A 179 -2.07 10.22 11.97
C THR A 179 -2.82 9.12 11.23
N GLY A 180 -4.13 9.35 11.02
CA GLY A 180 -5.01 8.41 10.32
C GLY A 180 -5.56 7.28 11.20
N LEU A 181 -5.11 7.16 12.45
CA LEU A 181 -5.54 6.14 13.41
C LEU A 181 -6.61 6.63 14.40
N ILE A 182 -6.80 7.94 14.54
CA ILE A 182 -7.76 8.53 15.48
C ILE A 182 -9.01 8.94 14.75
N TYR A 183 -10.17 8.57 15.32
CA TYR A 183 -11.49 8.87 14.80
C TYR A 183 -12.34 9.57 15.85
N CYS A 184 -13.23 10.44 15.39
CA CYS A 184 -14.21 11.10 16.24
C CYS A 184 -15.28 10.10 16.67
N ALA A 185 -15.56 9.98 17.96
CA ALA A 185 -16.57 9.07 18.50
C ALA A 185 -18.00 9.42 18.05
N ASP A 186 -18.31 10.71 17.86
CA ASP A 186 -19.66 11.15 17.50
C ASP A 186 -19.99 10.92 16.02
N CYS A 187 -19.04 11.19 15.10
CA CYS A 187 -19.32 11.17 13.66
C CYS A 187 -18.52 10.13 12.88
N GLY A 188 -17.65 9.35 13.52
CA GLY A 188 -16.77 8.37 12.84
C GLY A 188 -15.74 8.98 11.90
N GLY A 189 -15.68 10.31 11.79
CA GLY A 189 -14.74 11.00 10.92
C GLY A 189 -13.31 10.98 11.46
N LYS A 190 -12.31 10.90 10.57
CA LYS A 190 -10.88 10.95 10.97
C LYS A 190 -10.58 12.28 11.66
N MET A 191 -9.75 12.22 12.70
CA MET A 191 -9.23 13.40 13.37
C MET A 191 -7.87 13.80 12.77
N TYR A 192 -7.63 15.10 12.67
CA TYR A 192 -6.44 15.68 12.07
C TYR A 192 -5.61 16.45 13.09
N VAL A 193 -4.30 16.41 12.94
CA VAL A 193 -3.39 17.19 13.77
C VAL A 193 -3.32 18.62 13.26
N HIS A 194 -3.70 19.56 14.13
CA HIS A 194 -3.36 20.97 14.02
C HIS A 194 -2.15 21.25 14.88
N ARG A 195 -1.04 21.70 14.29
CA ARG A 195 0.26 21.86 14.97
C ARG A 195 0.43 23.19 15.68
N THR A 196 -0.36 24.19 15.28
CA THR A 196 -0.32 25.54 15.85
C THR A 196 -1.67 25.96 16.35
N TYR A 197 -1.71 26.52 17.56
CA TYR A 197 -2.88 27.15 18.16
C TYR A 197 -2.46 28.47 18.78
N ASN A 198 -3.11 29.57 18.42
CA ASN A 198 -2.79 30.93 18.87
C ASN A 198 -1.31 31.32 18.76
N GLY A 199 -0.69 30.98 17.60
CA GLY A 199 0.72 31.27 17.34
C GLY A 199 1.74 30.39 18.09
N LYS A 200 1.27 29.50 18.99
CA LYS A 200 2.14 28.56 19.72
C LYS A 200 2.07 27.17 19.07
N ARG A 201 3.19 26.47 19.07
CA ARG A 201 3.27 25.09 18.56
C ARG A 201 2.71 24.13 19.62
N THR A 202 1.40 23.89 19.56
CA THR A 202 0.66 22.97 20.42
C THR A 202 -0.10 21.97 19.55
N PRO A 203 0.48 20.80 19.24
CA PRO A 203 -0.19 19.80 18.40
C PRO A 203 -1.45 19.28 19.08
N GLN A 204 -2.57 19.31 18.34
CA GLN A 204 -3.89 18.86 18.82
C GLN A 204 -4.58 18.08 17.71
N TYR A 205 -5.22 16.97 18.06
CA TYR A 205 -6.14 16.27 17.17
C TYR A 205 -7.51 16.96 17.18
N THR A 206 -8.07 17.23 15.99
CA THR A 206 -9.40 17.85 15.85
C THR A 206 -10.24 17.07 14.83
N CYS A 207 -11.56 17.04 15.05
CA CYS A 207 -12.50 16.37 14.15
C CYS A 207 -12.54 17.05 12.77
N SER A 208 -12.27 16.27 11.72
CA SER A 208 -12.26 16.77 10.33
C SER A 208 -13.64 17.13 9.80
N GLN A 209 -14.71 16.53 10.34
CA GLN A 209 -16.07 16.76 9.86
C GLN A 209 -16.66 18.05 10.46
N TYR A 210 -16.23 18.42 11.67
CA TYR A 210 -16.63 19.69 12.28
C TYR A 210 -16.16 20.89 11.48
N SER A 211 -14.92 20.85 10.97
CA SER A 211 -14.31 21.99 10.24
C SER A 211 -14.81 22.14 8.79
N LYS A 212 -15.65 21.23 8.27
CA LYS A 212 -16.21 21.34 6.93
C LYS A 212 -17.34 22.35 6.89
N VAL A 213 -17.38 23.13 5.82
CA VAL A 213 -18.38 24.18 5.61
C VAL A 213 -19.71 23.57 5.16
N PRO A 214 -20.85 24.00 5.76
CA PRO A 214 -20.98 24.87 6.92
C PRO A 214 -20.47 24.21 8.21
N VAL A 215 -19.71 24.96 9.01
CA VAL A 215 -19.07 24.45 10.24
C VAL A 215 -20.11 23.90 11.21
N GLY A 216 -19.85 22.74 11.81
CA GLY A 216 -20.74 22.11 12.80
C GLY A 216 -21.90 21.29 12.21
N THR A 217 -22.13 21.31 10.88
CA THR A 217 -23.28 20.60 10.28
C THR A 217 -23.08 19.09 10.19
N ARG A 218 -21.84 18.64 10.00
CA ARG A 218 -21.49 17.20 9.84
C ARG A 218 -21.05 16.54 11.14
N CYS A 219 -20.64 17.32 12.11
CA CYS A 219 -20.34 16.90 13.46
C CYS A 219 -20.67 18.08 14.39
N PRO A 220 -21.56 17.92 15.34
CA PRO A 220 -22.02 19.04 16.22
C PRO A 220 -20.94 19.46 17.21
N THR A 221 -19.99 18.56 17.52
CA THR A 221 -19.02 18.79 18.58
C THR A 221 -17.62 18.98 18.01
N GLN A 222 -17.00 20.11 18.34
CA GLN A 222 -15.59 20.35 18.03
C GLN A 222 -14.70 19.59 19.01
N HIS A 223 -14.47 18.31 18.74
CA HIS A 223 -13.50 17.55 19.55
C HIS A 223 -12.10 18.06 19.30
N ARG A 224 -11.41 18.42 20.37
CA ARG A 224 -9.99 18.77 20.39
C ARG A 224 -9.33 18.04 21.54
N ILE A 225 -8.23 17.36 21.26
CA ILE A 225 -7.42 16.70 22.26
C ILE A 225 -5.94 16.95 21.97
N ALA A 226 -5.16 17.31 22.99
CA ALA A 226 -3.72 17.50 22.84
C ALA A 226 -3.04 16.18 22.46
N GLU A 227 -2.13 16.22 21.49
CA GLU A 227 -1.38 15.05 21.03
C GLU A 227 -0.68 14.34 22.20
N LYS A 228 -0.08 15.12 23.12
CA LYS A 228 0.61 14.60 24.30
C LYS A 228 -0.29 13.71 25.16
N ILE A 229 -1.57 14.11 25.36
CA ILE A 229 -2.52 13.33 26.18
C ILE A 229 -2.85 12.01 25.49
N VAL A 230 -3.09 12.04 24.16
CA VAL A 230 -3.43 10.81 23.42
C VAL A 230 -2.24 9.85 23.41
N LEU A 231 -1.03 10.36 23.21
CA LEU A 231 0.19 9.54 23.24
C LEU A 231 0.43 8.91 24.60
N SER A 232 0.19 9.65 25.70
CA SER A 232 0.29 9.11 27.07
C SER A 232 -0.72 7.96 27.26
N LEU A 233 -1.99 8.17 26.91
CA LEU A 233 -3.01 7.12 27.03
C LEU A 233 -2.69 5.87 26.22
N VAL A 234 -2.21 6.03 24.99
CA VAL A 234 -1.80 4.90 24.15
C VAL A 234 -0.60 4.17 24.74
N SER A 235 0.38 4.93 25.27
CA SER A 235 1.56 4.34 25.94
C SER A 235 1.15 3.52 27.16
N ASP A 236 0.28 4.08 28.00
CA ASP A 236 -0.20 3.41 29.22
C ASP A 236 -0.97 2.13 28.88
N MET A 237 -1.82 2.17 27.82
CA MET A 237 -2.52 0.98 27.33
C MET A 237 -1.56 -0.09 26.82
N LEU A 238 -0.56 0.29 26.02
CA LEU A 238 0.42 -0.65 25.48
C LEU A 238 1.26 -1.27 26.59
N GLN A 239 1.61 -0.48 27.62
CA GLN A 239 2.32 -0.98 28.80
C GLN A 239 1.46 -1.99 29.55
N ALA A 240 0.19 -1.69 29.81
CA ALA A 240 -0.72 -2.60 30.50
C ALA A 240 -0.92 -3.93 29.73
N ILE A 241 -1.06 -3.85 28.40
CA ILE A 241 -1.13 -5.03 27.53
C ILE A 241 0.17 -5.86 27.61
N SER A 242 1.32 -5.18 27.56
CA SER A 242 2.62 -5.86 27.68
C SER A 242 2.79 -6.56 29.02
N ASP A 243 2.38 -5.92 30.11
CA ASP A 243 2.49 -6.47 31.45
C ASP A 243 1.52 -7.65 31.64
N TYR A 244 0.30 -7.57 31.10
CA TYR A 244 -0.64 -8.69 31.04
C TYR A 244 -0.07 -9.86 30.24
N ALA A 245 0.44 -9.59 29.03
CA ALA A 245 1.04 -10.63 28.18
C ALA A 245 2.24 -11.35 28.83
N LYS A 246 2.98 -10.64 29.72
CA LYS A 246 4.09 -11.22 30.48
C LYS A 246 3.61 -12.00 31.71
N SER A 247 2.55 -11.55 32.38
CA SER A 247 2.01 -12.18 33.58
C SER A 247 1.27 -13.46 33.30
N ASP A 248 0.44 -13.50 32.23
CA ASP A 248 -0.29 -14.70 31.81
C ASP A 248 -0.32 -14.82 30.27
N ARG A 249 0.76 -15.36 29.72
CA ARG A 249 0.92 -15.53 28.27
C ARG A 249 -0.15 -16.44 27.67
N ALA A 250 -0.61 -17.47 28.39
CA ALA A 250 -1.57 -18.43 27.87
C ALA A 250 -2.98 -17.81 27.78
N ALA A 251 -3.40 -17.06 28.81
CA ALA A 251 -4.65 -16.31 28.77
C ALA A 251 -4.64 -15.25 27.68
N PHE A 252 -3.56 -14.47 27.58
CA PHE A 252 -3.40 -13.44 26.56
C PHE A 252 -3.54 -14.01 25.13
N ILE A 253 -2.87 -15.12 24.82
CA ILE A 253 -2.98 -15.76 23.50
C ILE A 253 -4.42 -16.19 23.21
N ARG A 254 -5.13 -16.79 24.18
CA ARG A 254 -6.53 -17.19 24.01
C ARG A 254 -7.43 -16.00 23.69
N GLU A 255 -7.34 -14.93 24.47
CA GLU A 255 -8.14 -13.72 24.26
C GLU A 255 -7.87 -13.06 22.88
N VAL A 256 -6.62 -13.03 22.44
CA VAL A 256 -6.26 -12.51 21.10
C VAL A 256 -6.88 -13.39 20.01
N GLN A 257 -6.83 -14.72 20.13
CA GLN A 257 -7.41 -15.65 19.17
C GLN A 257 -8.95 -15.52 19.11
N GLU A 258 -9.61 -15.40 20.26
CA GLU A 258 -11.06 -15.19 20.35
C GLU A 258 -11.47 -13.84 19.73
N ALA A 259 -10.72 -12.78 19.99
CA ALA A 259 -10.96 -11.47 19.38
C ALA A 259 -10.77 -11.48 17.85
N GLN A 260 -9.76 -12.18 17.33
CA GLN A 260 -9.55 -12.35 15.90
C GLN A 260 -10.68 -13.14 15.23
N ALA A 261 -11.14 -14.23 15.84
CA ALA A 261 -12.24 -15.04 15.34
C ALA A 261 -13.54 -14.23 15.27
N SER A 262 -13.86 -13.46 16.32
CA SER A 262 -15.07 -12.62 16.36
C SER A 262 -15.02 -11.48 15.31
N GLN A 263 -13.83 -10.95 15.02
CA GLN A 263 -13.64 -9.92 14.02
C GLN A 263 -13.81 -10.47 12.60
N GLN A 264 -13.30 -11.68 12.32
CA GLN A 264 -13.52 -12.36 11.03
C GLN A 264 -15.00 -12.64 10.78
N ASP A 265 -15.74 -13.11 11.78
CA ASP A 265 -17.18 -13.34 11.67
C ASP A 265 -17.96 -12.05 11.40
N SER A 266 -17.56 -10.94 12.00
CA SER A 266 -18.20 -9.63 11.78
C SER A 266 -17.92 -9.10 10.36
N ASP A 267 -16.73 -9.33 9.82
CA ASP A 267 -16.36 -8.91 8.46
C ASP A 267 -17.02 -9.77 7.38
N ILE A 268 -17.24 -11.06 7.65
CA ILE A 268 -18.02 -11.95 6.78
C ILE A 268 -19.49 -11.52 6.75
N LYS A 269 -20.06 -11.14 7.90
CA LYS A 269 -21.46 -10.64 7.99
C LYS A 269 -21.66 -9.29 7.29
N LYS A 270 -20.63 -8.43 7.22
CA LYS A 270 -20.68 -7.15 6.50
C LYS A 270 -20.53 -7.27 4.99
N LYS A 271 -20.03 -8.40 4.50
CA LYS A 271 -19.84 -8.68 3.05
C LYS A 271 -21.01 -9.44 2.41
N LYS A 272 -21.97 -9.91 3.21
CA LYS A 272 -23.27 -10.45 2.76
C LYS A 272 -24.33 -9.36 2.78
#